data_f044baaf301de16efb688a67a7cdcb4a
#
_entry.id   f044baaf301de16efb688a67a7cdcb4a
#
_cell.length_a   1.000
_cell.length_b   1.000
_cell.length_c   1.000
_cell.angle_alpha   90.00
_cell.angle_beta   90.00
_cell.angle_gamma   90.00
#
_symmetry.space_group_name_H-M   'P 1'
#
loop_
_entity.id
_entity.type
_entity.pdbx_description
1 polymer ?
#
loop_
_entity_poly.entity_id
_entity_poly.type
_entity_poly.pdbx_seq_one_letter_code
_entity_poly.pdbx_strand_id
1 'polypeptide(L)'
;MTGYLTKRSIPERKQFELAIPNLEIREIFEEQIYEWFKDFSRKDSSTLNAFCQTFADGNAEEAQKQFTAFLRKTISIRDTYVKAAKKENFYHGILLGLLSYRDDWIVKSNVESGDGYSDIVIKIPDDEIGMIIEVKYGEDADMEKGCADALAQ
;
A
#
# COMPACT_ATOMS: atom_id res chain seq x y z
N MET A 1 -25.06 11.66 -13.85
CA MET A 1 -24.28 11.43 -12.62
C MET A 1 -24.48 9.98 -12.25
N THR A 2 -23.43 9.20 -12.31
CA THR A 2 -23.46 7.74 -12.06
C THR A 2 -23.49 7.50 -10.55
N GLY A 3 -24.47 7.59 -9.82
CA GLY A 3 -24.76 7.30 -8.41
C GLY A 3 -23.74 6.66 -7.44
N TYR A 4 -22.49 6.53 -7.87
CA TYR A 4 -21.42 5.90 -7.09
C TYR A 4 -20.80 6.75 -5.98
N LEU A 5 -21.00 8.07 -6.03
CA LEU A 5 -20.51 8.97 -5.00
C LEU A 5 -21.66 9.87 -4.51
N THR A 6 -21.68 10.13 -3.21
CA THR A 6 -22.61 11.07 -2.59
C THR A 6 -21.90 12.35 -2.19
N LYS A 7 -22.65 13.46 -2.20
CA LYS A 7 -22.17 14.77 -1.81
C LYS A 7 -22.38 14.98 -0.32
N ARG A 8 -21.30 15.32 0.40
CA ARG A 8 -21.37 15.82 1.78
C ARG A 8 -21.06 17.31 1.79
N SER A 9 -21.95 18.10 2.40
CA SER A 9 -21.72 19.55 2.58
C SER A 9 -20.76 19.76 3.76
N ILE A 10 -19.76 20.62 3.55
CA ILE A 10 -18.88 21.07 4.65
C ILE A 10 -19.49 22.37 5.17
N PRO A 11 -19.98 22.43 6.44
CA PRO A 11 -20.79 23.55 6.94
C PRO A 11 -20.11 24.93 6.87
N GLU A 12 -18.78 25.00 6.90
CA GLU A 12 -18.01 26.24 7.00
C GLU A 12 -17.35 26.67 5.67
N ARG A 13 -17.55 25.93 4.59
CA ARG A 13 -16.93 26.23 3.30
C ARG A 13 -17.94 26.08 2.17
N LYS A 14 -17.87 26.97 1.17
CA LYS A 14 -18.61 26.79 -0.11
C LYS A 14 -18.09 25.60 -0.93
N GLN A 15 -17.67 24.54 -0.26
CA GLN A 15 -17.08 23.33 -0.82
C GLN A 15 -17.91 22.13 -0.39
N PHE A 16 -17.85 21.08 -1.18
CA PHE A 16 -18.47 19.79 -0.84
C PHE A 16 -17.44 18.69 -1.01
N GLU A 17 -17.57 17.70 -0.18
CA GLU A 17 -16.79 16.48 -0.23
C GLU A 17 -17.57 15.39 -0.96
N LEU A 18 -16.92 14.65 -1.86
CA LEU A 18 -17.50 13.44 -2.43
C LEU A 18 -17.15 12.27 -1.53
N ALA A 19 -18.15 11.49 -1.16
CA ALA A 19 -17.97 10.34 -0.28
C ALA A 19 -18.60 9.09 -0.90
N ILE A 20 -18.02 7.94 -0.61
CA ILE A 20 -18.60 6.64 -0.95
C ILE A 20 -19.81 6.44 -0.04
N PRO A 21 -21.02 6.16 -0.59
CA PRO A 21 -22.28 6.19 0.18
C PRO A 21 -22.46 5.01 1.13
N ASN A 22 -21.98 3.84 0.76
CA ASN A 22 -22.18 2.60 1.51
C ASN A 22 -21.07 1.58 1.23
N LEU A 23 -21.12 0.45 1.94
CA LEU A 23 -20.13 -0.62 1.87
C LEU A 23 -20.09 -1.29 0.49
N GLU A 24 -21.25 -1.54 -0.13
CA GLU A 24 -21.37 -2.19 -1.44
C GLU A 24 -20.64 -1.39 -2.53
N ILE A 25 -20.82 -0.08 -2.55
CA ILE A 25 -20.12 0.80 -3.51
C ILE A 25 -18.62 0.85 -3.21
N ARG A 26 -18.24 0.77 -1.94
CA ARG A 26 -16.84 0.69 -1.53
C ARG A 26 -16.18 -0.59 -2.06
N GLU A 27 -16.82 -1.73 -1.89
CA GLU A 27 -16.33 -3.02 -2.38
C GLU A 27 -16.17 -3.03 -3.91
N ILE A 28 -17.14 -2.47 -4.65
CA ILE A 28 -17.03 -2.31 -6.11
C ILE A 28 -15.81 -1.45 -6.49
N PHE A 29 -15.57 -0.35 -5.78
CA PHE A 29 -14.39 0.48 -6.04
C PHE A 29 -13.09 -0.25 -5.70
N GLU A 30 -13.03 -0.95 -4.57
CA GLU A 30 -11.86 -1.73 -4.16
C GLU A 30 -11.55 -2.82 -5.19
N GLU A 31 -12.55 -3.56 -5.65
CA GLU A 31 -12.39 -4.57 -6.70
C GLU A 31 -11.93 -3.98 -8.03
N GLN A 32 -12.53 -2.88 -8.47
CA GLN A 32 -12.13 -2.21 -9.71
C GLN A 32 -10.73 -1.61 -9.66
N ILE A 33 -10.35 -1.03 -8.51
CA ILE A 33 -8.98 -0.53 -8.30
C ILE A 33 -8.00 -1.70 -8.32
N TYR A 34 -8.34 -2.82 -7.68
CA TYR A 34 -7.53 -4.03 -7.68
C TYR A 34 -7.33 -4.60 -9.09
N GLU A 35 -8.41 -4.76 -9.88
CA GLU A 35 -8.33 -5.23 -11.26
C GLU A 35 -7.54 -4.27 -12.16
N TRP A 36 -7.76 -2.96 -12.02
CA TRP A 36 -6.97 -1.95 -12.75
C TRP A 36 -5.49 -2.02 -12.39
N PHE A 37 -5.18 -2.22 -11.11
CA PHE A 37 -3.81 -2.38 -10.64
C PHE A 37 -3.16 -3.67 -11.21
N LYS A 38 -3.92 -4.75 -11.24
CA LYS A 38 -3.51 -6.04 -11.82
C LYS A 38 -3.22 -5.91 -13.31
N ASP A 39 -4.06 -5.22 -14.06
CA ASP A 39 -3.87 -4.96 -15.49
C ASP A 39 -2.66 -4.05 -15.76
N PHE A 40 -2.45 -3.06 -14.92
CA PHE A 40 -1.26 -2.20 -14.99
C PHE A 40 0.02 -3.02 -14.70
N SER A 41 -0.04 -3.88 -13.72
CA SER A 41 1.07 -4.75 -13.32
C SER A 41 1.45 -5.77 -14.39
N ARG A 42 0.49 -6.29 -15.15
CA ARG A 42 0.73 -7.22 -16.26
C ARG A 42 1.54 -6.62 -17.40
N LYS A 43 1.54 -5.31 -17.57
CA LYS A 43 2.30 -4.62 -18.64
C LYS A 43 3.81 -4.56 -18.37
N ASP A 44 4.23 -4.70 -17.11
CA ASP A 44 5.63 -4.65 -16.70
C ASP A 44 5.97 -5.79 -15.71
N SER A 45 5.59 -7.00 -16.11
CA SER A 45 5.70 -8.20 -15.28
C SER A 45 7.14 -8.52 -14.84
N SER A 46 8.13 -8.22 -15.69
CA SER A 46 9.53 -8.47 -15.36
C SER A 46 10.04 -7.58 -14.24
N THR A 47 9.70 -6.30 -14.27
CA THR A 47 10.07 -5.33 -13.24
C THR A 47 9.41 -5.64 -11.91
N LEU A 48 8.13 -6.05 -11.93
CA LEU A 48 7.42 -6.41 -10.71
C LEU A 48 7.92 -7.72 -10.10
N ASN A 49 8.21 -8.72 -10.92
CA ASN A 49 8.84 -9.95 -10.44
C ASN A 49 10.21 -9.67 -9.82
N ALA A 50 11.04 -8.83 -10.45
CA ALA A 50 12.32 -8.44 -9.89
C ALA A 50 12.15 -7.70 -8.56
N PHE A 51 11.17 -6.81 -8.45
CA PHE A 51 10.85 -6.13 -7.20
C PHE A 51 10.43 -7.10 -6.09
N CYS A 52 9.48 -7.98 -6.36
CA CYS A 52 9.05 -8.99 -5.40
C CYS A 52 10.22 -9.88 -4.97
N GLN A 53 11.09 -10.28 -5.91
CA GLN A 53 12.23 -11.12 -5.61
C GLN A 53 13.21 -10.47 -4.62
N THR A 54 13.34 -9.13 -4.60
CA THR A 54 14.18 -8.45 -3.61
C THR A 54 13.73 -8.70 -2.17
N PHE A 55 12.43 -8.89 -1.94
CA PHE A 55 11.91 -9.25 -0.61
C PHE A 55 12.21 -10.70 -0.27
N ALA A 56 12.03 -11.64 -1.20
CA ALA A 56 12.37 -13.05 -0.98
C ALA A 56 13.87 -13.24 -0.68
N ASP A 57 14.72 -12.45 -1.34
CA ASP A 57 16.18 -12.46 -1.16
C ASP A 57 16.62 -11.68 0.10
N GLY A 58 15.71 -11.00 0.81
CA GLY A 58 16.04 -10.13 1.94
C GLY A 58 16.89 -8.91 1.56
N ASN A 59 16.88 -8.51 0.29
CA ASN A 59 17.69 -7.40 -0.23
C ASN A 59 16.97 -6.05 -0.08
N ALA A 60 17.00 -5.50 1.15
CA ALA A 60 16.32 -4.26 1.47
C ALA A 60 16.81 -3.04 0.67
N GLU A 61 18.11 -2.99 0.34
CA GLU A 61 18.70 -1.87 -0.42
C GLU A 61 18.13 -1.82 -1.85
N GLU A 62 18.09 -2.95 -2.54
CA GLU A 62 17.54 -3.03 -3.89
C GLU A 62 16.02 -2.85 -3.90
N ALA A 63 15.31 -3.37 -2.89
CA ALA A 63 13.88 -3.13 -2.70
C ALA A 63 13.58 -1.64 -2.57
N GLN A 64 14.32 -0.93 -1.71
CA GLN A 64 14.21 0.52 -1.54
C GLN A 64 14.45 1.28 -2.84
N LYS A 65 15.50 0.92 -3.57
CA LYS A 65 15.86 1.58 -4.83
C LYS A 65 14.76 1.41 -5.88
N GLN A 66 14.26 0.19 -6.05
CA GLN A 66 13.19 -0.12 -7.03
C GLN A 66 11.87 0.53 -6.64
N PHE A 67 11.50 0.48 -5.36
CA PHE A 67 10.29 1.14 -4.86
C PHE A 67 10.35 2.65 -5.04
N THR A 68 11.48 3.28 -4.71
CA THR A 68 11.68 4.71 -4.92
C THR A 68 11.60 5.09 -6.40
N ALA A 69 12.19 4.30 -7.29
CA ALA A 69 12.10 4.53 -8.74
C ALA A 69 10.66 4.41 -9.25
N PHE A 70 9.91 3.42 -8.76
CA PHE A 70 8.49 3.25 -9.05
C PHE A 70 7.68 4.46 -8.60
N LEU A 71 7.84 4.90 -7.35
CA LEU A 71 7.12 6.05 -6.80
C LEU A 71 7.39 7.32 -7.60
N ARG A 72 8.66 7.59 -7.95
CA ARG A 72 9.04 8.76 -8.76
C ARG A 72 8.44 8.76 -10.16
N LYS A 73 8.24 7.58 -10.74
CA LYS A 73 7.66 7.43 -12.09
C LYS A 73 6.13 7.58 -12.07
N THR A 74 5.47 7.13 -11.00
CA THR A 74 4.02 6.94 -10.99
C THR A 74 3.26 7.96 -10.17
N ILE A 75 3.90 8.56 -9.15
CA ILE A 75 3.23 9.42 -8.18
C ILE A 75 3.68 10.86 -8.33
N SER A 76 2.71 11.75 -8.51
CA SER A 76 2.95 13.19 -8.48
C SER A 76 3.22 13.67 -7.05
N ILE A 77 4.12 14.64 -6.89
CA ILE A 77 4.34 15.34 -5.60
C ILE A 77 3.02 15.90 -5.03
N ARG A 78 2.04 16.22 -5.88
CA ARG A 78 0.72 16.70 -5.45
C ARG A 78 -0.11 15.64 -4.74
N ASP A 79 0.10 14.36 -5.03
CA ASP A 79 -0.63 13.25 -4.41
C ASP A 79 -0.15 13.00 -2.97
N THR A 80 1.01 13.55 -2.59
CA THR A 80 1.58 13.43 -1.24
C THR A 80 1.17 14.56 -0.29
N TYR A 81 0.35 15.53 -0.74
CA TYR A 81 -0.18 16.64 0.10
C TYR A 81 -1.33 16.17 1.01
N VAL A 82 -1.09 15.12 1.79
CA VAL A 82 -2.02 14.56 2.77
C VAL A 82 -1.40 14.55 4.16
N LYS A 83 -2.23 14.50 5.21
CA LYS A 83 -1.78 14.37 6.60
C LYS A 83 -0.92 13.12 6.78
N ALA A 84 0.08 13.15 7.66
CA ALA A 84 1.05 12.06 7.89
C ALA A 84 0.40 10.67 8.03
N ALA A 85 -0.64 10.53 8.86
CA ALA A 85 -1.36 9.27 9.02
C ALA A 85 -2.04 8.73 7.74
N LYS A 86 -2.39 9.63 6.80
CA LYS A 86 -2.92 9.19 5.49
C LYS A 86 -1.82 8.82 4.51
N LYS A 87 -0.59 9.32 4.70
CA LYS A 87 0.56 8.94 3.89
C LYS A 87 0.98 7.50 4.18
N GLU A 88 0.98 7.10 5.44
CA GLU A 88 1.27 5.73 5.86
C GLU A 88 0.32 4.74 5.18
N ASN A 89 -1.00 4.97 5.30
CA ASN A 89 -2.01 4.15 4.62
C ASN A 89 -1.86 4.15 3.08
N PHE A 90 -1.43 5.26 2.51
CA PHE A 90 -1.21 5.37 1.07
C PHE A 90 -0.04 4.49 0.60
N TYR A 91 1.11 4.58 1.29
CA TYR A 91 2.27 3.75 0.95
C TYR A 91 2.04 2.27 1.25
N HIS A 92 1.34 1.96 2.35
CA HIS A 92 0.88 0.61 2.67
C HIS A 92 0.04 0.02 1.53
N GLY A 93 -0.97 0.76 1.04
CA GLY A 93 -1.82 0.31 -0.06
C GLY A 93 -1.06 0.06 -1.36
N ILE A 94 -0.10 0.94 -1.72
CA ILE A 94 0.74 0.74 -2.91
C ILE A 94 1.61 -0.51 -2.76
N LEU A 95 2.29 -0.64 -1.63
CA LEU A 95 3.18 -1.78 -1.37
C LEU A 95 2.42 -3.10 -1.37
N LEU A 96 1.26 -3.13 -0.71
CA LEU A 96 0.35 -4.28 -0.72
C LEU A 96 -0.03 -4.68 -2.14
N GLY A 97 -0.41 -3.71 -2.98
CA GLY A 97 -0.78 -3.95 -4.37
C GLY A 97 0.37 -4.50 -5.20
N LEU A 98 1.59 -3.96 -5.05
CA LEU A 98 2.77 -4.45 -5.77
C LEU A 98 3.15 -5.87 -5.37
N LEU A 99 3.10 -6.19 -4.09
CA LEU A 99 3.46 -7.52 -3.55
C LEU A 99 2.38 -8.57 -3.86
N SER A 100 1.11 -8.17 -3.92
CA SER A 100 -0.01 -9.04 -4.30
C SER A 100 -0.02 -9.42 -5.79
N TYR A 101 0.94 -8.93 -6.58
CA TYR A 101 1.13 -9.32 -7.97
C TYR A 101 1.53 -10.81 -8.11
N ARG A 102 2.25 -11.35 -7.14
CA ARG A 102 2.72 -12.73 -7.14
C ARG A 102 1.58 -13.67 -6.77
N ASP A 103 1.13 -14.46 -7.75
CA ASP A 103 0.05 -15.46 -7.55
C ASP A 103 0.49 -16.64 -6.65
N ASP A 104 1.80 -16.89 -6.55
CA ASP A 104 2.44 -17.92 -5.70
C ASP A 104 2.68 -17.45 -4.26
N TRP A 105 2.43 -16.17 -3.96
CA TRP A 105 2.55 -15.60 -2.63
C TRP A 105 1.19 -15.45 -1.93
N ILE A 106 1.15 -15.70 -0.65
CA ILE A 106 -0.01 -15.39 0.19
C ILE A 106 0.27 -14.05 0.88
N VAL A 107 -0.32 -12.98 0.36
CA VAL A 107 -0.17 -11.62 0.89
C VAL A 107 -1.45 -11.20 1.60
N LYS A 108 -1.34 -10.77 2.86
CA LYS A 108 -2.47 -10.35 3.68
C LYS A 108 -2.16 -9.02 4.35
N SER A 109 -3.17 -8.15 4.41
CA SER A 109 -3.13 -6.85 5.09
C SER A 109 -3.82 -6.91 6.44
N ASN A 110 -3.33 -6.13 7.41
CA ASN A 110 -3.91 -5.95 8.73
C ASN A 110 -4.21 -7.30 9.43
N VAL A 111 -3.22 -8.18 9.48
CA VAL A 111 -3.35 -9.49 10.12
C VAL A 111 -3.19 -9.35 11.62
N GLU A 112 -4.15 -9.89 12.37
CA GLU A 112 -4.05 -9.98 13.82
C GLU A 112 -2.83 -10.83 14.22
N SER A 113 -1.94 -10.26 15.01
CA SER A 113 -0.67 -10.87 15.43
C SER A 113 -0.41 -10.53 16.89
N GLY A 114 -0.59 -11.50 17.77
CA GLY A 114 -0.45 -11.28 19.22
C GLY A 114 -1.44 -10.24 19.73
N ASP A 115 -0.94 -9.20 20.40
CA ASP A 115 -1.74 -8.11 20.96
C ASP A 115 -1.99 -6.95 19.98
N GLY A 116 -1.58 -7.07 18.69
CA GLY A 116 -1.67 -6.04 17.68
C GLY A 116 -2.01 -6.55 16.29
N TYR A 117 -1.76 -5.70 15.30
CA TYR A 117 -2.00 -5.99 13.90
C TYR A 117 -0.71 -5.73 13.11
N SER A 118 -0.33 -6.69 12.28
CA SER A 118 0.75 -6.51 11.31
C SER A 118 0.21 -5.88 10.03
N ASP A 119 0.87 -4.85 9.52
CA ASP A 119 0.42 -4.12 8.33
C ASP A 119 0.34 -5.02 7.10
N ILE A 120 1.41 -5.75 6.78
CA ILE A 120 1.44 -6.72 5.67
C ILE A 120 2.14 -8.00 6.13
N VAL A 121 1.49 -9.13 5.91
CA VAL A 121 2.08 -10.47 6.12
C VAL A 121 2.18 -11.18 4.78
N ILE A 122 3.37 -11.69 4.47
CA ILE A 122 3.64 -12.47 3.26
C ILE A 122 4.08 -13.87 3.66
N LYS A 123 3.53 -14.87 2.95
CA LYS A 123 4.00 -16.25 3.03
C LYS A 123 4.34 -16.71 1.62
N ILE A 124 5.53 -17.28 1.46
CA ILE A 124 6.01 -17.91 0.24
C ILE A 124 6.10 -19.42 0.54
N PRO A 125 5.05 -20.19 0.22
CA PRO A 125 4.97 -21.59 0.64
C PRO A 125 6.10 -22.46 0.08
N ASP A 126 6.47 -22.25 -1.18
CA ASP A 126 7.48 -23.06 -1.88
C ASP A 126 8.89 -22.86 -1.31
N ASP A 127 9.18 -21.67 -0.77
CA ASP A 127 10.48 -21.34 -0.17
C ASP A 127 10.47 -21.45 1.36
N GLU A 128 9.34 -21.78 1.97
CA GLU A 128 9.12 -21.81 3.42
C GLU A 128 9.44 -20.46 4.10
N ILE A 129 9.27 -19.35 3.39
CA ILE A 129 9.56 -18.00 3.88
C ILE A 129 8.29 -17.34 4.39
N GLY A 130 8.37 -16.75 5.59
CA GLY A 130 7.38 -15.84 6.16
C GLY A 130 7.99 -14.45 6.40
N MET A 131 7.30 -13.38 5.99
CA MET A 131 7.74 -12.01 6.20
C MET A 131 6.63 -11.19 6.82
N ILE A 132 6.99 -10.27 7.69
CA ILE A 132 6.13 -9.22 8.24
C ILE A 132 6.72 -7.89 7.83
N ILE A 133 5.87 -7.00 7.29
CA ILE A 133 6.27 -5.66 6.89
C ILE A 133 5.40 -4.67 7.67
N GLU A 134 6.06 -3.79 8.40
CA GLU A 134 5.46 -2.65 9.07
C GLU A 134 5.79 -1.37 8.31
N VAL A 135 4.79 -0.53 8.09
CA VAL A 135 4.93 0.70 7.30
C VAL A 135 4.78 1.89 8.23
N LYS A 136 5.84 2.67 8.40
CA LYS A 136 5.81 3.91 9.17
C LYS A 136 6.21 5.08 8.28
N TYR A 137 5.51 6.20 8.45
CA TYR A 137 5.86 7.46 7.80
C TYR A 137 6.62 8.35 8.78
N GLY A 138 7.87 8.68 8.43
CA GLY A 138 8.70 9.64 9.15
C GLY A 138 9.22 10.73 8.21
N GLU A 139 9.55 11.90 8.76
CA GLU A 139 10.37 12.89 8.08
C GLU A 139 11.84 12.55 8.30
N ASP A 140 12.75 13.04 7.45
CA ASP A 140 14.17 12.63 7.43
C ASP A 140 14.86 12.61 8.82
N ALA A 141 14.45 13.49 9.74
CA ALA A 141 14.99 13.55 11.10
C ALA A 141 14.47 12.43 12.03
N ASP A 142 13.37 11.78 11.68
CA ASP A 142 12.66 10.79 12.53
C ASP A 142 12.74 9.36 11.98
N MET A 143 13.50 9.11 10.91
CA MET A 143 13.57 7.82 10.24
C MET A 143 14.07 6.70 11.16
N GLU A 144 15.13 6.92 11.92
CA GLU A 144 15.67 5.92 12.86
C GLU A 144 14.67 5.56 13.97
N LYS A 145 13.97 6.57 14.49
CA LYS A 145 12.90 6.36 15.47
C LYS A 145 11.73 5.59 14.86
N GLY A 146 11.30 5.94 13.64
CA GLY A 146 10.25 5.21 12.92
C GLY A 146 10.58 3.74 12.73
N CYS A 147 11.82 3.41 12.37
CA CYS A 147 12.29 2.02 12.27
C CYS A 147 12.27 1.29 13.62
N ALA A 148 12.73 1.94 14.70
CA ALA A 148 12.70 1.37 16.04
C ALA A 148 11.26 1.12 16.53
N ASP A 149 10.35 2.05 16.29
CA ASP A 149 8.93 1.92 16.66
C ASP A 149 8.24 0.79 15.85
N ALA A 150 8.62 0.59 14.58
CA ALA A 150 8.11 -0.51 13.76
C ALA A 150 8.56 -1.88 14.26
N LEU A 151 9.82 -1.99 14.71
CA LEU A 151 10.37 -3.24 15.25
C LEU A 151 9.83 -3.61 16.66
N ALA A 152 9.24 -2.65 17.37
CA ALA A 152 8.70 -2.84 18.71
C ALA A 152 7.22 -3.27 18.72
N GLN A 153 6.55 -3.28 17.56
CA GLN A 153 5.18 -3.76 17.38
C GLN A 153 5.13 -5.27 17.15
#